data_db3ef64067046d6567d4632d4bb09534
#
_entry.id   db3ef64067046d6567d4632d4bb09534
#
_cell.length_a   1.000
_cell.length_b   1.000
_cell.length_c   1.000
_cell.angle_alpha   90.00
_cell.angle_beta   90.00
_cell.angle_gamma   90.00
#
_symmetry.space_group_name_H-M   'P 1'
#
loop_
_entity.id
_entity.type
_entity.pdbx_description
1 polymer ?
#
loop_
_entity_poly.entity_id
_entity_poly.type
_entity_poly.pdbx_seq_one_letter_code
_entity_poly.pdbx_strand_id
1 'polypeptide(L)'
;MVYLESAPSPILRPWVRTLWYCRLPGAVRGRERVLPDGCMQIIFNLSRDYLTDCGEGGAENGRLARAIVVGVRADYDVIETSDMEELAGMMIEPGGFGPLFGERADLCFGKSLSLSAIFEATDALLTQCLKRPRLLRK
;
A
#
# COMPACT_ATOMS: atom_id res chain seq x y z
N MET A 1 -12.05 8.55 -12.13
CA MET A 1 -11.43 7.62 -11.19
C MET A 1 -11.95 6.21 -11.44
N VAL A 2 -11.08 5.23 -11.50
CA VAL A 2 -11.45 3.81 -11.55
C VAL A 2 -11.07 3.19 -10.22
N TYR A 3 -12.02 2.51 -9.58
CA TYR A 3 -11.77 1.76 -8.35
C TYR A 3 -12.41 0.38 -8.45
N LEU A 4 -11.63 -0.65 -8.24
CA LEU A 4 -12.07 -2.05 -8.32
C LEU A 4 -11.69 -2.77 -7.03
N GLU A 5 -12.57 -3.63 -6.56
CA GLU A 5 -12.32 -4.52 -5.43
C GLU A 5 -12.55 -5.98 -5.84
N SER A 6 -11.79 -6.86 -5.22
CA SER A 6 -11.91 -8.30 -5.41
C SER A 6 -11.75 -9.02 -4.08
N ALA A 7 -12.58 -10.01 -3.85
CA ALA A 7 -12.38 -10.90 -2.70
C ALA A 7 -11.07 -11.70 -2.87
N PRO A 8 -10.30 -11.89 -1.80
CA PRO A 8 -9.13 -12.78 -1.85
C PRO A 8 -9.55 -14.22 -2.06
N SER A 9 -8.60 -15.06 -2.50
CA SER A 9 -8.83 -16.50 -2.57
C SER A 9 -9.22 -17.06 -1.19
N PRO A 10 -10.00 -18.15 -1.11
CA PRO A 10 -10.50 -18.67 0.16
C PRO A 10 -9.43 -18.92 1.22
N ILE A 11 -8.24 -19.33 0.81
CA ILE A 11 -7.12 -19.59 1.73
C ILE A 11 -6.61 -18.32 2.43
N LEU A 12 -6.78 -17.14 1.80
CA LEU A 12 -6.32 -15.86 2.34
C LEU A 12 -7.40 -15.11 3.13
N ARG A 13 -8.68 -15.47 2.97
CA ARG A 13 -9.82 -14.77 3.59
C ARG A 13 -9.74 -14.59 5.10
N PRO A 14 -9.17 -15.50 5.90
CA PRO A 14 -9.02 -15.27 7.33
C PRO A 14 -8.15 -14.06 7.68
N TRP A 15 -7.26 -13.64 6.78
CA TRP A 15 -6.25 -12.62 7.05
C TRP A 15 -6.32 -11.41 6.12
N VAL A 16 -6.91 -11.56 4.93
CA VAL A 16 -7.04 -10.50 3.92
C VAL A 16 -8.51 -10.22 3.69
N ARG A 17 -8.90 -8.97 3.88
CA ARG A 17 -10.29 -8.52 3.71
C ARG A 17 -10.64 -8.34 2.25
N THR A 18 -9.82 -7.59 1.51
CA THR A 18 -10.06 -7.30 0.10
C THR A 18 -8.75 -6.98 -0.62
N LEU A 19 -8.74 -7.25 -1.90
CA LEU A 19 -7.75 -6.74 -2.85
C LEU A 19 -8.40 -5.57 -3.60
N TRP A 20 -7.66 -4.52 -3.83
CA TRP A 20 -8.19 -3.35 -4.53
C TRP A 20 -7.20 -2.79 -5.56
N TYR A 21 -7.75 -2.12 -6.53
CA TYR A 21 -7.04 -1.41 -7.58
C TYR A 21 -7.66 -0.04 -7.77
N CYS A 22 -6.83 0.97 -7.93
CA CYS A 22 -7.27 2.34 -8.14
C CYS A 22 -6.44 3.01 -9.23
N ARG A 23 -7.14 3.70 -10.14
CA ARG A 23 -6.52 4.63 -11.08
C ARG A 23 -7.11 6.01 -10.84
N LEU A 24 -6.26 6.96 -10.51
CA LEU A 24 -6.64 8.35 -10.30
C LEU A 24 -6.47 9.14 -11.60
N PRO A 25 -7.41 10.05 -11.94
CA PRO A 25 -7.22 10.95 -13.07
C PRO A 25 -6.04 11.90 -12.80
N GLY A 26 -5.22 12.12 -13.82
CA GLY A 26 -3.98 12.94 -13.70
C GLY A 26 -4.17 14.41 -13.29
N ALA A 27 -5.42 14.88 -13.19
CA ALA A 27 -5.77 16.21 -12.73
C ALA A 27 -5.93 16.33 -11.20
N VAL A 28 -6.04 15.21 -10.49
CA VAL A 28 -6.19 15.21 -9.02
C VAL A 28 -4.81 15.12 -8.41
N ARG A 29 -4.23 16.27 -8.16
CA ARG A 29 -2.92 16.40 -7.50
C ARG A 29 -3.07 17.19 -6.23
N GLY A 30 -2.45 16.72 -5.16
CA GLY A 30 -2.44 17.42 -3.90
C GLY A 30 -2.34 16.51 -2.71
N ARG A 31 -2.54 17.11 -1.56
CA ARG A 31 -2.52 16.38 -0.28
C ARG A 31 -3.93 16.07 0.17
N GLU A 32 -4.13 14.85 0.56
CA GLU A 32 -5.40 14.36 1.08
C GLU A 32 -5.24 13.78 2.48
N ARG A 33 -6.30 13.91 3.27
CA ARG A 33 -6.39 13.27 4.58
C ARG A 33 -7.07 11.92 4.43
N VAL A 34 -6.45 10.90 5.00
CA VAL A 34 -7.00 9.55 5.08
C VAL A 34 -7.35 9.26 6.53
N LEU A 35 -8.61 8.96 6.78
CA LEU A 35 -9.08 8.62 8.11
C LEU A 35 -8.66 7.19 8.50
N PRO A 36 -8.38 6.94 9.78
CA PRO A 36 -8.07 5.60 10.24
C PRO A 36 -9.28 4.67 10.09
N ASP A 37 -9.06 3.47 9.60
CA ASP A 37 -10.08 2.42 9.40
C ASP A 37 -9.86 1.18 10.29
N GLY A 38 -8.82 1.21 11.12
CA GLY A 38 -8.46 0.09 12.00
C GLY A 38 -7.75 -1.07 11.30
N CYS A 39 -7.50 -0.96 10.00
CA CYS A 39 -6.85 -1.99 9.21
C CYS A 39 -5.43 -1.60 8.80
N MET A 40 -4.56 -2.59 8.66
CA MET A 40 -3.30 -2.44 7.96
C MET A 40 -3.52 -2.61 6.45
N GLN A 41 -2.68 -1.99 5.65
CA GLN A 41 -2.69 -2.15 4.20
C GLN A 41 -1.29 -2.39 3.65
N ILE A 42 -1.22 -3.19 2.60
CA ILE A 42 -0.05 -3.24 1.72
C ILE A 42 -0.44 -2.49 0.45
N ILE A 43 0.36 -1.53 0.04
CA ILE A 43 0.10 -0.69 -1.12
C ILE A 43 1.27 -0.76 -2.09
N PHE A 44 0.96 -0.92 -3.37
CA PHE A 44 1.91 -0.96 -4.47
C PHE A 44 1.65 0.21 -5.42
N ASN A 45 2.65 1.05 -5.65
CA ASN A 45 2.59 2.05 -6.70
C ASN A 45 2.94 1.40 -8.05
N LEU A 46 1.99 1.41 -8.98
CA LEU A 46 2.15 0.80 -10.30
C LEU A 46 2.68 1.80 -11.33
N SER A 47 2.60 3.09 -11.04
CA SER A 47 3.01 4.18 -11.96
C SER A 47 4.41 4.73 -11.66
N ARG A 48 4.89 4.62 -10.44
CA ARG A 48 6.22 5.08 -10.00
C ARG A 48 6.92 3.98 -9.20
N ASP A 49 8.22 4.11 -9.04
CA ASP A 49 9.03 3.19 -8.22
C ASP A 49 9.19 3.67 -6.76
N TYR A 50 8.42 4.68 -6.38
CA TYR A 50 8.40 5.27 -5.04
C TYR A 50 7.01 5.77 -4.66
N LEU A 51 6.84 6.07 -3.37
CA LEU A 51 5.75 6.85 -2.80
C LEU A 51 6.35 7.98 -1.96
N THR A 52 5.74 9.15 -2.02
CA THR A 52 6.15 10.27 -1.15
C THR A 52 5.65 10.03 0.27
N ASP A 53 6.58 10.03 1.22
CA ASP A 53 6.26 9.97 2.64
C ASP A 53 5.93 11.37 3.13
N CYS A 54 4.77 11.55 3.76
CA CYS A 54 4.36 12.78 4.40
C CYS A 54 4.50 12.64 5.91
N GLY A 55 5.26 13.53 6.52
CA GLY A 55 5.37 13.63 7.97
C GLY A 55 4.15 14.30 8.62
N GLU A 56 4.24 14.56 9.91
CA GLU A 56 3.23 15.28 10.67
C GLU A 56 2.89 16.63 10.00
N GLY A 57 1.59 16.94 9.92
CA GLY A 57 1.12 18.15 9.25
C GLY A 57 1.21 18.11 7.73
N GLY A 58 1.56 16.97 7.14
CA GLY A 58 1.65 16.78 5.68
C GLY A 58 2.91 17.37 5.04
N ALA A 59 3.96 17.64 5.81
CA ALA A 59 5.25 18.02 5.26
C ALA A 59 5.91 16.82 4.57
N GLU A 60 6.50 17.03 3.39
CA GLU A 60 7.25 15.98 2.70
C GLU A 60 8.44 15.54 3.55
N ASN A 61 8.54 14.23 3.82
CA ASN A 61 9.56 13.61 4.67
C ASN A 61 10.50 12.67 3.90
N GLY A 62 10.43 12.67 2.57
CA GLY A 62 11.24 11.85 1.71
C GLY A 62 10.43 10.86 0.89
N ARG A 63 11.08 9.80 0.42
CA ARG A 63 10.46 8.77 -0.42
C ARG A 63 10.55 7.41 0.23
N LEU A 64 9.46 6.67 0.13
CA LEU A 64 9.38 5.25 0.41
C LEU A 64 9.52 4.46 -0.89
N ALA A 65 9.81 3.17 -0.78
CA ALA A 65 9.82 2.28 -1.93
C ALA A 65 8.43 2.18 -2.59
N ARG A 66 8.37 1.57 -3.75
CA ARG A 66 7.14 1.30 -4.52
C ARG A 66 6.08 0.52 -3.72
N ALA A 67 6.53 -0.42 -2.90
CA ALA A 67 5.67 -1.22 -2.04
C ALA A 67 5.84 -0.79 -0.59
N ILE A 68 4.73 -0.48 0.06
CA ILE A 68 4.70 -0.04 1.45
C ILE A 68 3.72 -0.85 2.29
N VAL A 69 4.02 -0.91 3.56
CA VAL A 69 3.10 -1.31 4.62
C VAL A 69 2.60 -0.03 5.30
N VAL A 70 1.29 0.10 5.38
CA VAL A 70 0.61 1.14 6.17
C VAL A 70 0.08 0.50 7.43
N GLY A 71 0.64 0.87 8.58
CA GLY A 71 0.19 0.37 9.88
C GLY A 71 -1.13 0.97 10.32
N VAL A 72 -1.71 0.38 11.36
CA VAL A 72 -2.89 0.94 12.03
C VAL A 72 -2.52 2.32 12.59
N ARG A 73 -3.41 3.28 12.45
CA ARG A 73 -3.24 4.65 12.95
C ARG A 73 -4.36 5.01 13.94
N ALA A 74 -4.01 5.82 14.91
CA ALA A 74 -4.97 6.39 15.86
C ALA A 74 -5.56 7.72 15.36
N ASP A 75 -4.89 8.39 14.40
CA ASP A 75 -5.28 9.67 13.84
C ASP A 75 -5.23 9.62 12.31
N TYR A 76 -5.70 10.66 11.63
CA TYR A 76 -5.64 10.77 10.19
C TYR A 76 -4.19 10.76 9.68
N ASP A 77 -4.02 10.29 8.47
CA ASP A 77 -2.77 10.38 7.71
C ASP A 77 -2.91 11.43 6.60
N VAL A 78 -1.80 12.01 6.20
CA VAL A 78 -1.74 12.90 5.03
C VAL A 78 -0.93 12.21 3.95
N ILE A 79 -1.52 12.06 2.78
CA ILE A 79 -0.89 11.46 1.62
C ILE A 79 -0.69 12.49 0.51
N GLU A 80 0.38 12.35 -0.24
CA GLU A 80 0.63 13.12 -1.47
C GLU A 80 0.19 12.28 -2.68
N THR A 81 -0.80 12.78 -3.42
CA THR A 81 -1.43 12.02 -4.52
C THR A 81 -0.79 12.27 -5.90
N SER A 82 0.14 13.20 -6.00
CA SER A 82 0.74 13.57 -7.29
C SER A 82 1.57 12.46 -7.94
N ASP A 83 2.06 11.51 -7.16
CA ASP A 83 2.81 10.33 -7.60
C ASP A 83 1.99 9.03 -7.60
N MET A 84 0.68 9.13 -7.33
CA MET A 84 -0.24 8.00 -7.15
C MET A 84 -1.25 7.88 -8.31
N GLU A 85 -0.77 7.78 -9.54
CA GLU A 85 -1.68 7.67 -10.70
C GLU A 85 -2.38 6.31 -10.74
N GLU A 86 -1.66 5.24 -10.40
CA GLU A 86 -2.16 3.88 -10.46
C GLU A 86 -1.60 3.08 -9.27
N LEU A 87 -2.50 2.57 -8.45
CA LEU A 87 -2.19 1.84 -7.22
C LEU A 87 -2.91 0.50 -7.19
N ALA A 88 -2.30 -0.46 -6.55
CA ALA A 88 -2.97 -1.68 -6.11
C ALA A 88 -2.66 -1.92 -4.64
N GLY A 89 -3.53 -2.63 -3.96
CA GLY A 89 -3.29 -2.92 -2.56
C GLY A 89 -4.10 -4.08 -2.03
N MET A 90 -3.78 -4.40 -0.79
CA MET A 90 -4.52 -5.40 -0.03
C MET A 90 -4.79 -4.86 1.37
N MET A 91 -6.03 -4.95 1.79
CA MET A 91 -6.45 -4.61 3.14
C MET A 91 -6.35 -5.86 4.02
N ILE A 92 -5.61 -5.74 5.10
CA ILE A 92 -5.34 -6.84 6.03
C ILE A 92 -6.40 -6.83 7.12
N GLU A 93 -7.02 -7.99 7.40
CA GLU A 93 -7.91 -8.13 8.54
C GLU A 93 -7.17 -7.84 9.85
N PRO A 94 -7.83 -7.25 10.87
CA PRO A 94 -7.25 -7.13 12.20
C PRO A 94 -6.71 -8.47 12.69
N GLY A 95 -5.45 -8.51 13.13
CA GLY A 95 -4.77 -9.75 13.52
C GLY A 95 -4.24 -10.61 12.36
N GLY A 96 -4.43 -10.19 11.09
CA GLY A 96 -3.98 -10.96 9.93
C GLY A 96 -2.51 -10.79 9.57
N PHE A 97 -1.88 -9.69 9.98
CA PHE A 97 -0.51 -9.38 9.57
C PHE A 97 0.52 -10.40 10.08
N GLY A 98 0.45 -10.75 11.37
CA GLY A 98 1.35 -11.73 11.96
C GLY A 98 1.31 -13.09 11.27
N PRO A 99 0.14 -13.73 11.13
CA PRO A 99 0.01 -15.00 10.42
C PRO A 99 0.47 -14.97 8.95
N LEU A 100 0.25 -13.85 8.24
CA LEU A 100 0.65 -13.73 6.84
C LEU A 100 2.16 -13.55 6.67
N PHE A 101 2.77 -12.72 7.50
CA PHE A 101 4.13 -12.21 7.26
C PHE A 101 5.14 -12.65 8.30
N GLY A 102 4.71 -13.25 9.41
CA GLY A 102 5.58 -13.68 10.48
C GLY A 102 6.19 -12.54 11.30
N GLU A 103 5.64 -11.33 11.17
CA GLU A 103 6.15 -10.12 11.82
C GLU A 103 5.11 -9.50 12.76
N ARG A 104 5.58 -8.72 13.71
CA ARG A 104 4.72 -8.02 14.66
C ARG A 104 4.07 -6.79 14.02
N ALA A 105 2.74 -6.74 14.05
CA ALA A 105 1.96 -5.64 13.52
C ALA A 105 2.20 -4.30 14.26
N ASP A 106 2.50 -4.35 15.55
CA ASP A 106 2.73 -3.16 16.37
C ASP A 106 4.00 -2.38 15.98
N LEU A 107 4.95 -3.02 15.30
CA LEU A 107 6.13 -2.34 14.74
C LEU A 107 5.76 -1.31 13.67
N CYS A 108 4.61 -1.48 13.04
CA CYS A 108 4.11 -0.61 11.98
C CYS A 108 3.11 0.43 12.50
N PHE A 109 2.74 0.41 13.78
CA PHE A 109 1.74 1.32 14.35
C PHE A 109 2.11 2.79 14.14
N GLY A 110 1.17 3.54 13.54
CA GLY A 110 1.35 4.97 13.25
C GLY A 110 2.36 5.27 12.15
N LYS A 111 2.80 4.27 11.41
CA LYS A 111 3.87 4.40 10.40
C LYS A 111 3.45 3.88 9.04
N SER A 112 4.06 4.46 8.01
CA SER A 112 4.18 3.87 6.68
C SER A 112 5.64 3.50 6.45
N LEU A 113 5.91 2.25 6.12
CA LEU A 113 7.24 1.72 5.95
C LEU A 113 7.38 1.08 4.58
N SER A 114 8.55 1.19 3.97
CA SER A 114 8.85 0.38 2.79
C SER A 114 8.76 -1.10 3.14
N LEU A 115 8.11 -1.88 2.29
CA LEU A 115 7.94 -3.32 2.52
C LEU A 115 9.29 -4.04 2.59
N SER A 116 10.29 -3.55 1.86
CA SER A 116 11.68 -4.00 1.92
C SER A 116 12.36 -3.81 3.28
N ALA A 117 11.87 -2.88 4.11
CA ALA A 117 12.35 -2.73 5.48
C ALA A 117 11.95 -3.91 6.38
N ILE A 118 10.92 -4.65 5.98
CA ILE A 118 10.44 -5.86 6.66
C ILE A 118 10.95 -7.11 5.92
N PHE A 119 10.95 -7.07 4.58
CA PHE A 119 11.34 -8.19 3.70
C PHE A 119 12.34 -7.71 2.66
N GLU A 120 13.63 -7.93 2.87
CA GLU A 120 14.73 -7.43 2.00
C GLU A 120 14.60 -7.82 0.51
N ALA A 121 14.04 -9.00 0.21
CA ALA A 121 13.92 -9.50 -1.16
C ALA A 121 12.67 -8.99 -1.90
N THR A 122 11.70 -8.40 -1.22
CA THR A 122 10.35 -8.16 -1.77
C THR A 122 10.36 -7.08 -2.85
N ASP A 123 11.12 -6.02 -2.66
CA ASP A 123 11.17 -4.90 -3.60
C ASP A 123 11.78 -5.30 -4.95
N ALA A 124 12.84 -6.11 -4.93
CA ALA A 124 13.47 -6.66 -6.13
C ALA A 124 12.52 -7.59 -6.90
N LEU A 125 11.80 -8.48 -6.20
CA LEU A 125 10.82 -9.38 -6.79
C LEU A 125 9.65 -8.63 -7.43
N LEU A 126 9.11 -7.61 -6.76
CA LEU A 126 8.04 -6.78 -7.27
C LEU A 126 8.46 -6.00 -8.51
N THR A 127 9.64 -5.40 -8.49
CA THR A 127 10.20 -4.70 -9.65
C THR A 127 10.35 -5.65 -10.84
N GLN A 128 10.80 -6.88 -10.62
CA GLN A 128 10.89 -7.92 -11.65
C GLN A 128 9.52 -8.31 -12.22
N CYS A 129 8.51 -8.51 -11.36
CA CYS A 129 7.15 -8.85 -11.78
C CYS A 129 6.50 -7.74 -12.60
N LEU A 130 6.72 -6.47 -12.23
CA LEU A 130 6.16 -5.32 -12.92
C LEU A 130 6.86 -5.01 -14.25
N LYS A 131 8.12 -5.39 -14.41
CA LYS A 131 8.87 -5.25 -15.68
C LYS A 131 8.55 -6.32 -16.70
N ARG A 132 7.93 -7.44 -16.32
CA ARG A 132 7.50 -8.45 -17.29
C ARG A 132 6.38 -7.89 -18.15
N PRO A 133 6.48 -7.98 -19.50
CA PRO A 133 5.38 -7.59 -20.37
C PRO A 133 4.14 -8.39 -19.97
N ARG A 134 3.03 -7.71 -19.86
CA ARG A 134 1.74 -8.30 -19.48
C ARG A 134 1.36 -9.43 -20.45
N LEU A 135 1.61 -10.67 -20.07
CA LEU A 135 1.04 -11.85 -20.72
C LEU A 135 -0.44 -12.08 -20.36
N LEU A 136 -1.13 -11.05 -19.87
CA LEU A 136 -2.55 -11.10 -19.53
C LEU A 136 -3.32 -10.06 -20.35
N ARG A 137 -3.27 -10.23 -21.68
CA ARG A 137 -4.36 -9.83 -22.55
C ARG A 137 -5.08 -11.10 -22.99
N LYS A 138 -6.06 -11.49 -22.25
CA LYS A 138 -7.20 -12.26 -22.73
C LYS A 138 -8.46 -11.70 -22.11
#